data_9a4d4595407f31e680d123c0f0618f11
#
_entry.id   9a4d4595407f31e680d123c0f0618f11
#
_cell.length_a   1.000
_cell.length_b   1.000
_cell.length_c   1.000
_cell.angle_alpha   90.00
_cell.angle_beta   90.00
_cell.angle_gamma   90.00
#
_symmetry.space_group_name_H-M   'P 1'
#
loop_
_entity.id
_entity.type
_entity.pdbx_description
1 polymer ?
#
loop_
_entity_poly.entity_id
_entity_poly.type
_entity_poly.pdbx_seq_one_letter_code
_entity_poly.pdbx_strand_id
1 'polypeptide(L)'
;MKKALLSGVIALVMMLTLLGTAAFAESPYTVSTSDELKTALNAIAAGSEKEAVIVLTGDVQAPDMAGETYITSFGVAGKHITVRSEGEMKTFSFPSYGILTGDCTFDNVNVTGRRLFCNGYNTVFTENGQIHLRETLYGGGYKTTVASTHVVIAASGYINPSSNSGLHDVIGGSYQGSVEGDTYLEITGDIRMQGGNHVNPGCMTGDGSSGDDKNSPDVYVGGNATLIYDNKNSKASPAIEGTNGCEMRGNVTLDIRAGGYWALSVRKKLLIHPSFTVICIS
;
A
#
# COMPACT_ATOMS: atom_id res chain seq x y z
N MET A 1 59.79 18.12 -6.88
CA MET A 1 58.66 18.87 -7.52
C MET A 1 57.58 17.94 -8.13
N LYS A 2 57.93 16.88 -8.91
CA LYS A 2 56.91 16.01 -9.54
C LYS A 2 55.98 15.26 -8.56
N LYS A 3 56.45 14.85 -7.35
CA LYS A 3 55.63 14.14 -6.35
C LYS A 3 54.58 15.05 -5.67
N ALA A 4 54.89 16.34 -5.46
CA ALA A 4 53.95 17.28 -4.87
C ALA A 4 52.81 17.65 -5.83
N LEU A 5 53.09 17.71 -7.12
CA LEU A 5 52.07 18.00 -8.16
C LEU A 5 51.06 16.84 -8.27
N LEU A 6 51.52 15.57 -8.21
CA LEU A 6 50.69 14.41 -8.30
C LEU A 6 49.76 14.28 -7.08
N SER A 7 50.24 14.60 -5.88
CA SER A 7 49.41 14.60 -4.65
C SER A 7 48.35 15.68 -4.67
N GLY A 8 48.63 16.86 -5.22
CA GLY A 8 47.65 17.94 -5.38
C GLY A 8 46.55 17.62 -6.38
N VAL A 9 46.87 16.94 -7.47
CA VAL A 9 45.88 16.53 -8.48
C VAL A 9 44.96 15.43 -7.94
N ILE A 10 45.49 14.46 -7.21
CA ILE A 10 44.66 13.40 -6.59
C ILE A 10 43.73 14.00 -5.53
N ALA A 11 44.18 14.93 -4.71
CA ALA A 11 43.32 15.60 -3.72
C ALA A 11 42.23 16.45 -4.38
N LEU A 12 42.53 17.13 -5.50
CA LEU A 12 41.54 17.89 -6.25
C LEU A 12 40.50 16.98 -6.93
N VAL A 13 40.92 15.84 -7.50
CA VAL A 13 40.01 14.89 -8.12
C VAL A 13 39.13 14.23 -7.04
N MET A 14 39.67 13.91 -5.86
CA MET A 14 38.84 13.39 -4.74
C MET A 14 37.85 14.45 -4.20
N MET A 15 38.24 15.73 -4.15
CA MET A 15 37.33 16.83 -3.79
C MET A 15 36.24 17.03 -4.86
N LEU A 16 36.55 16.93 -6.14
CA LEU A 16 35.55 17.02 -7.19
C LEU A 16 34.58 15.82 -7.20
N THR A 17 35.03 14.60 -6.82
CA THR A 17 34.16 13.45 -6.73
C THR A 17 33.29 13.47 -5.48
N LEU A 18 33.68 14.15 -4.40
CA LEU A 18 32.88 14.39 -3.21
C LEU A 18 31.85 15.54 -3.38
N LEU A 19 32.05 16.42 -4.37
CA LEU A 19 31.06 17.46 -4.73
C LEU A 19 29.99 16.97 -5.72
N GLY A 20 30.12 15.75 -6.20
CA GLY A 20 29.28 15.20 -7.26
C GLY A 20 28.19 14.23 -6.81
N THR A 21 27.49 14.42 -5.70
CA THR A 21 26.15 13.88 -5.45
C THR A 21 25.52 14.54 -4.22
N ALA A 22 25.54 15.86 -4.11
CA ALA A 22 24.41 16.49 -3.50
C ALA A 22 23.28 16.35 -4.53
N ALA A 23 22.54 15.24 -4.47
CA ALA A 23 21.20 15.25 -5.00
C ALA A 23 20.55 16.48 -4.36
N PHE A 24 20.28 17.49 -5.15
CA PHE A 24 19.45 18.61 -4.71
C PHE A 24 18.13 17.97 -4.36
N ALA A 25 17.90 17.70 -3.07
CA ALA A 25 16.58 17.35 -2.61
C ALA A 25 15.72 18.54 -3.00
N GLU A 26 14.84 18.32 -3.98
CA GLU A 26 13.87 19.32 -4.37
C GLU A 26 13.16 19.78 -3.09
N SER A 27 12.98 21.10 -2.93
CA SER A 27 12.31 21.62 -1.73
C SER A 27 10.92 20.96 -1.62
N PRO A 28 10.52 20.47 -0.44
CA PRO A 28 9.28 19.78 -0.30
C PRO A 28 8.10 20.68 -0.69
N TYR A 29 7.07 20.09 -1.28
CA TYR A 29 5.82 20.79 -1.57
C TYR A 29 5.02 20.91 -0.28
N THR A 30 4.84 22.12 0.23
CA THR A 30 4.04 22.38 1.43
C THR A 30 2.59 22.61 1.02
N VAL A 31 1.66 21.85 1.61
CA VAL A 31 0.23 21.91 1.28
C VAL A 31 -0.64 21.95 2.55
N SER A 32 -1.70 22.75 2.52
CA SER A 32 -2.70 22.87 3.59
C SER A 32 -4.13 22.65 3.08
N THR A 33 -4.31 22.61 1.75
CA THR A 33 -5.61 22.49 1.10
C THR A 33 -5.55 21.49 -0.07
N SER A 34 -6.72 21.01 -0.51
CA SER A 34 -6.85 20.12 -1.67
C SER A 34 -6.43 20.79 -2.98
N ASP A 35 -6.63 22.10 -3.12
CA ASP A 35 -6.20 22.84 -4.32
C ASP A 35 -4.67 22.99 -4.39
N GLU A 36 -4.02 23.24 -3.25
CA GLU A 36 -2.56 23.23 -3.16
C GLU A 36 -1.99 21.84 -3.45
N LEU A 37 -2.64 20.78 -2.94
CA LEU A 37 -2.27 19.41 -3.26
C LEU A 37 -2.36 19.14 -4.76
N LYS A 38 -3.44 19.52 -5.42
CA LYS A 38 -3.61 19.39 -6.87
C LYS A 38 -2.52 20.13 -7.65
N THR A 39 -2.17 21.34 -7.19
CA THR A 39 -1.10 22.14 -7.79
C THR A 39 0.26 21.45 -7.63
N ALA A 40 0.56 20.91 -6.43
CA ALA A 40 1.78 20.16 -6.16
C ALA A 40 1.87 18.89 -7.04
N LEU A 41 0.79 18.11 -7.15
CA LEU A 41 0.76 16.92 -8.01
C LEU A 41 1.01 17.25 -9.48
N ASN A 42 0.47 18.36 -9.99
CA ASN A 42 0.71 18.82 -11.36
C ASN A 42 2.19 19.23 -11.56
N ALA A 43 2.80 19.89 -10.58
CA ALA A 43 4.21 20.25 -10.63
C ALA A 43 5.10 19.00 -10.60
N ILE A 44 4.81 18.03 -9.71
CA ILE A 44 5.52 16.75 -9.65
C ILE A 44 5.40 16.00 -10.98
N ALA A 45 4.22 15.98 -11.59
CA ALA A 45 4.00 15.32 -12.87
C ALA A 45 4.79 15.96 -14.02
N ALA A 46 4.96 17.27 -14.00
CA ALA A 46 5.73 18.01 -14.99
C ALA A 46 7.25 17.94 -14.75
N GLY A 47 7.70 17.66 -13.52
CA GLY A 47 9.10 17.56 -13.14
C GLY A 47 9.77 16.29 -13.66
N SER A 48 11.11 16.28 -13.68
CA SER A 48 11.91 15.11 -14.08
C SER A 48 12.24 14.17 -12.94
N GLU A 49 12.14 14.64 -11.69
CA GLU A 49 12.50 13.90 -10.50
C GLU A 49 11.62 12.66 -10.32
N LYS A 50 12.20 11.58 -9.79
CA LYS A 50 11.51 10.33 -9.51
C LYS A 50 10.91 10.29 -8.11
N GLU A 51 11.45 11.08 -7.21
CA GLU A 51 11.06 11.17 -5.80
C GLU A 51 10.53 12.57 -5.52
N ALA A 52 9.44 12.68 -4.77
CA ALA A 52 8.91 13.96 -4.32
C ALA A 52 8.43 13.85 -2.85
N VAL A 53 8.49 14.97 -2.13
CA VAL A 53 8.00 15.06 -0.75
C VAL A 53 6.89 16.10 -0.69
N ILE A 54 5.73 15.70 -0.17
CA ILE A 54 4.62 16.58 0.14
C ILE A 54 4.51 16.70 1.67
N VAL A 55 4.61 17.91 2.18
CA VAL A 55 4.50 18.23 3.61
C VAL A 55 3.12 18.82 3.88
N LEU A 56 2.35 18.12 4.72
CA LEU A 56 1.05 18.59 5.15
C LEU A 56 1.18 19.57 6.32
N THR A 57 0.63 20.77 6.16
CA THR A 57 0.49 21.77 7.21
C THR A 57 -0.97 21.95 7.65
N GLY A 58 -1.90 21.33 6.94
CA GLY A 58 -3.32 21.23 7.27
C GLY A 58 -3.88 19.86 6.91
N ASP A 59 -5.12 19.61 7.28
CA ASP A 59 -5.86 18.43 6.84
C ASP A 59 -6.23 18.57 5.36
N VAL A 60 -5.95 17.54 4.56
CA VAL A 60 -6.09 17.60 3.10
C VAL A 60 -6.90 16.42 2.59
N GLN A 61 -7.73 16.68 1.60
CA GLN A 61 -8.45 15.64 0.87
C GLN A 61 -7.78 15.37 -0.49
N ALA A 62 -7.65 14.10 -0.85
CA ALA A 62 -7.23 13.70 -2.18
C ALA A 62 -8.20 14.26 -3.24
N PRO A 63 -7.70 14.73 -4.40
CA PRO A 63 -8.55 15.29 -5.45
C PRO A 63 -9.46 14.24 -6.08
N ASP A 64 -10.63 14.69 -6.56
CA ASP A 64 -11.54 13.83 -7.29
C ASP A 64 -10.91 13.37 -8.61
N MET A 65 -11.20 12.13 -8.99
CA MET A 65 -10.84 11.60 -10.30
C MET A 65 -11.73 12.22 -11.38
N ALA A 66 -11.12 12.59 -12.49
CA ALA A 66 -11.87 13.20 -13.59
C ALA A 66 -13.00 12.28 -14.07
N GLY A 67 -14.24 12.78 -14.06
CA GLY A 67 -15.44 12.05 -14.49
C GLY A 67 -16.07 11.13 -13.44
N GLU A 68 -15.51 11.05 -12.22
CA GLU A 68 -16.01 10.19 -11.15
C GLU A 68 -16.34 11.01 -9.89
N THR A 69 -17.57 10.95 -9.42
CA THR A 69 -18.02 11.73 -8.24
C THR A 69 -17.70 11.05 -6.90
N TYR A 70 -17.31 9.78 -6.91
CA TYR A 70 -17.09 9.01 -5.68
C TYR A 70 -15.67 8.44 -5.56
N ILE A 71 -14.82 8.69 -6.56
CA ILE A 71 -13.46 8.19 -6.60
C ILE A 71 -12.50 9.36 -6.53
N THR A 72 -11.63 9.34 -5.53
CA THR A 72 -10.52 10.27 -5.41
C THR A 72 -9.24 9.56 -5.81
N SER A 73 -8.28 10.28 -6.34
CA SER A 73 -6.99 9.70 -6.75
C SER A 73 -5.83 10.48 -6.16
N PHE A 74 -4.73 9.75 -5.91
CA PHE A 74 -3.50 10.35 -5.40
C PHE A 74 -2.28 9.63 -5.95
N GLY A 75 -1.27 10.40 -6.35
CA GLY A 75 0.00 9.92 -6.86
C GLY A 75 0.27 10.41 -8.28
N VAL A 76 1.44 10.08 -8.79
CA VAL A 76 1.89 10.38 -10.16
C VAL A 76 2.59 9.16 -10.72
N ALA A 77 2.13 8.64 -11.83
CA ALA A 77 2.69 7.44 -12.46
C ALA A 77 4.20 7.58 -12.72
N GLY A 78 4.95 6.56 -12.30
CA GLY A 78 6.41 6.51 -12.41
C GLY A 78 7.16 7.45 -11.44
N LYS A 79 6.47 7.96 -10.44
CA LYS A 79 7.04 8.74 -9.33
C LYS A 79 6.74 8.05 -8.01
N HIS A 80 7.61 8.28 -7.02
CA HIS A 80 7.37 7.93 -5.63
C HIS A 80 7.13 9.22 -4.83
N ILE A 81 5.99 9.31 -4.16
CA ILE A 81 5.62 10.46 -3.36
C ILE A 81 5.59 10.08 -1.87
N THR A 82 6.41 10.76 -1.09
CA THR A 82 6.30 10.70 0.38
C THR A 82 5.40 11.82 0.87
N VAL A 83 4.28 11.46 1.52
CA VAL A 83 3.41 12.40 2.23
C VAL A 83 3.74 12.35 3.69
N ARG A 84 4.04 13.51 4.29
CA ARG A 84 4.34 13.59 5.71
C ARG A 84 3.81 14.87 6.34
N SER A 85 3.62 14.85 7.68
CA SER A 85 3.40 16.07 8.47
C SER A 85 4.68 16.45 9.21
N GLU A 86 4.91 17.74 9.39
CA GLU A 86 5.96 18.25 10.28
C GLU A 86 5.32 18.63 11.62
N GLY A 87 5.76 17.97 12.70
CA GLY A 87 5.22 18.16 14.03
C GLY A 87 3.91 17.41 14.26
N GLU A 88 2.81 18.11 14.45
CA GLU A 88 1.50 17.50 14.67
C GLU A 88 1.00 16.75 13.44
N MET A 89 0.54 15.50 13.66
CA MET A 89 0.01 14.64 12.60
C MET A 89 -1.22 15.28 11.95
N LYS A 90 -1.23 15.40 10.63
CA LYS A 90 -2.35 15.90 9.83
C LYS A 90 -3.09 14.75 9.16
N THR A 91 -4.33 15.01 8.78
CA THR A 91 -5.16 14.01 8.10
C THR A 91 -5.05 14.14 6.58
N PHE A 92 -4.81 13.01 5.93
CA PHE A 92 -4.93 12.84 4.49
C PHE A 92 -6.14 11.95 4.20
N SER A 93 -7.17 12.50 3.56
CA SER A 93 -8.45 11.81 3.42
C SER A 93 -8.79 11.38 2.00
N PHE A 94 -9.35 10.16 1.89
CA PHE A 94 -10.05 9.64 0.71
C PHE A 94 -11.53 9.48 1.07
N PRO A 95 -12.40 10.47 0.79
CA PRO A 95 -13.76 10.51 1.33
C PRO A 95 -14.62 9.29 1.00
N SER A 96 -14.38 8.67 -0.15
CA SER A 96 -15.07 7.46 -0.58
C SER A 96 -14.06 6.41 -1.03
N TYR A 97 -13.91 6.15 -2.32
CA TYR A 97 -12.90 5.25 -2.84
C TYR A 97 -11.64 6.04 -3.18
N GLY A 98 -10.51 5.67 -2.58
CA GLY A 98 -9.20 6.17 -2.94
C GLY A 98 -8.52 5.22 -3.92
N ILE A 99 -7.92 5.77 -4.98
CA ILE A 99 -7.09 5.01 -5.92
C ILE A 99 -5.73 5.67 -6.01
N LEU A 100 -4.66 4.91 -5.75
CA LEU A 100 -3.31 5.40 -5.97
C LEU A 100 -2.96 5.34 -7.47
N THR A 101 -2.20 6.34 -7.91
CA THR A 101 -1.73 6.50 -9.30
C THR A 101 -0.21 6.61 -9.39
N GLY A 102 0.51 6.29 -8.32
CA GLY A 102 1.96 6.24 -8.20
C GLY A 102 2.37 5.61 -6.89
N ASP A 103 3.65 5.32 -6.74
CA ASP A 103 4.21 4.79 -5.50
C ASP A 103 4.09 5.82 -4.38
N CYS A 104 3.70 5.39 -3.18
CA CYS A 104 3.41 6.29 -2.08
C CYS A 104 3.96 5.78 -0.74
N THR A 105 4.55 6.71 0.02
CA THR A 105 4.85 6.51 1.45
C THR A 105 4.06 7.54 2.27
N PHE A 106 3.33 7.08 3.28
CA PHE A 106 2.61 7.92 4.24
C PHE A 106 3.35 7.85 5.59
N ASP A 107 3.99 8.96 5.98
CA ASP A 107 4.82 9.06 7.19
C ASP A 107 4.32 10.18 8.11
N ASN A 108 4.09 9.87 9.38
CA ASN A 108 3.49 10.81 10.35
C ASN A 108 2.21 11.47 9.82
N VAL A 109 1.32 10.69 9.17
CA VAL A 109 0.06 11.14 8.57
C VAL A 109 -1.06 10.22 9.01
N ASN A 110 -2.23 10.77 9.31
CA ASN A 110 -3.45 10.00 9.53
C ASN A 110 -4.18 9.81 8.20
N VAL A 111 -4.02 8.65 7.58
CA VAL A 111 -4.71 8.32 6.32
C VAL A 111 -6.11 7.82 6.63
N THR A 112 -7.13 8.51 6.11
CA THR A 112 -8.54 8.17 6.36
C THR A 112 -9.29 7.89 5.08
N GLY A 113 -10.30 7.02 5.15
CA GLY A 113 -11.13 6.74 3.98
C GLY A 113 -12.19 5.69 4.22
N ARG A 114 -12.88 5.33 3.12
CA ARG A 114 -13.80 4.20 3.11
C ARG A 114 -13.10 2.97 2.57
N ARG A 115 -12.64 2.99 1.32
CA ARG A 115 -11.81 1.96 0.67
C ARG A 115 -10.59 2.60 0.04
N LEU A 116 -9.47 1.90 0.06
CA LEU A 116 -8.25 2.34 -0.60
C LEU A 116 -7.73 1.23 -1.51
N PHE A 117 -7.49 1.57 -2.77
CA PHE A 117 -6.87 0.73 -3.79
C PHE A 117 -5.46 1.26 -4.06
N CYS A 118 -4.45 0.49 -3.69
CA CYS A 118 -3.05 0.83 -3.98
C CYS A 118 -2.72 0.67 -5.47
N ASN A 119 -3.62 0.00 -6.22
CA ASN A 119 -3.61 -0.10 -7.68
C ASN A 119 -2.30 -0.65 -8.27
N GLY A 120 -1.63 -1.54 -7.52
CA GLY A 120 -0.38 -2.16 -7.91
C GLY A 120 0.87 -1.33 -7.65
N TYR A 121 0.74 -0.15 -7.04
CA TYR A 121 1.86 0.69 -6.66
C TYR A 121 2.43 0.30 -5.30
N ASN A 122 3.74 0.47 -5.13
CA ASN A 122 4.39 0.31 -3.84
C ASN A 122 3.79 1.30 -2.85
N THR A 123 3.22 0.79 -1.76
CA THR A 123 2.53 1.60 -0.78
C THR A 123 3.02 1.26 0.62
N VAL A 124 3.51 2.26 1.34
CA VAL A 124 4.04 2.12 2.69
C VAL A 124 3.31 3.07 3.64
N PHE A 125 2.73 2.51 4.70
CA PHE A 125 2.24 3.26 5.85
C PHE A 125 3.24 3.04 6.99
N THR A 126 4.02 4.06 7.34
CA THR A 126 5.11 3.94 8.31
C THR A 126 4.60 3.80 9.75
N GLU A 127 5.45 3.35 10.64
CA GLU A 127 5.14 3.22 12.08
C GLU A 127 4.79 4.54 12.78
N ASN A 128 5.21 5.67 12.20
CA ASN A 128 4.88 7.00 12.71
C ASN A 128 3.48 7.46 12.32
N GLY A 129 2.83 6.79 11.36
CA GLY A 129 1.54 7.16 10.81
C GLY A 129 0.36 6.44 11.44
N GLN A 130 -0.83 6.83 10.99
CA GLN A 130 -2.09 6.15 11.30
C GLN A 130 -2.87 5.85 10.02
N ILE A 131 -3.65 4.76 10.06
CA ILE A 131 -4.58 4.40 8.99
C ILE A 131 -5.95 4.10 9.57
N HIS A 132 -6.98 4.78 9.04
CA HIS A 132 -8.35 4.68 9.51
C HIS A 132 -9.30 4.46 8.33
N LEU A 133 -9.43 3.20 7.89
CA LEU A 133 -10.36 2.83 6.82
C LEU A 133 -11.62 2.22 7.39
N ARG A 134 -12.79 2.69 6.92
CA ARG A 134 -14.10 2.18 7.37
C ARG A 134 -14.44 0.84 6.74
N GLU A 135 -13.79 0.50 5.62
CA GLU A 135 -13.96 -0.77 4.92
C GLU A 135 -12.58 -1.37 4.59
N THR A 136 -12.21 -1.54 3.34
CA THR A 136 -11.14 -2.41 2.88
C THR A 136 -9.95 -1.64 2.33
N LEU A 137 -8.74 -2.19 2.51
CA LEU A 137 -7.54 -1.86 1.75
C LEU A 137 -7.24 -2.97 0.74
N TYR A 138 -6.99 -2.59 -0.51
CA TYR A 138 -6.57 -3.47 -1.60
C TYR A 138 -5.18 -3.06 -2.10
N GLY A 139 -4.27 -4.03 -2.23
CA GLY A 139 -2.96 -3.79 -2.85
C GLY A 139 -3.07 -3.56 -4.36
N GLY A 140 -4.02 -4.22 -5.01
CA GLY A 140 -4.32 -4.06 -6.42
C GLY A 140 -5.40 -3.04 -6.73
N GLY A 141 -6.00 -3.17 -7.92
CA GLY A 141 -6.94 -2.23 -8.48
C GLY A 141 -8.42 -2.56 -8.22
N TYR A 142 -9.28 -1.60 -8.55
CA TYR A 142 -10.72 -1.76 -8.58
C TYR A 142 -11.16 -2.22 -9.97
N LYS A 143 -11.53 -3.49 -10.11
CA LYS A 143 -11.96 -4.13 -11.38
C LYS A 143 -10.91 -4.01 -12.50
N THR A 144 -9.63 -3.92 -12.12
CA THR A 144 -8.51 -3.79 -13.07
C THR A 144 -7.43 -4.80 -12.75
N THR A 145 -6.74 -5.26 -13.79
CA THR A 145 -5.55 -6.09 -13.66
C THR A 145 -4.34 -5.20 -13.46
N VAL A 146 -3.46 -5.57 -12.53
CA VAL A 146 -2.21 -4.87 -12.22
C VAL A 146 -1.01 -5.81 -12.40
N ALA A 147 0.18 -5.24 -12.58
CA ALA A 147 1.39 -6.03 -12.82
C ALA A 147 1.85 -6.79 -11.56
N SER A 148 1.89 -6.13 -10.43
CA SER A 148 2.27 -6.69 -9.12
C SER A 148 1.70 -5.81 -8.01
N THR A 149 1.81 -6.25 -6.75
CA THR A 149 1.43 -5.43 -5.59
C THR A 149 2.50 -5.51 -4.50
N HIS A 150 2.71 -4.40 -3.80
CA HIS A 150 3.59 -4.33 -2.64
C HIS A 150 3.03 -3.35 -1.62
N VAL A 151 2.52 -3.86 -0.50
CA VAL A 151 1.90 -3.06 0.56
C VAL A 151 2.51 -3.40 1.90
N VAL A 152 2.96 -2.36 2.62
CA VAL A 152 3.48 -2.45 3.99
C VAL A 152 2.65 -1.56 4.90
N ILE A 153 2.10 -2.14 5.97
CA ILE A 153 1.29 -1.46 6.97
C ILE A 153 2.00 -1.59 8.33
N ALA A 154 2.91 -0.67 8.61
CA ALA A 154 3.57 -0.54 9.92
C ALA A 154 2.84 0.48 10.83
N ALA A 155 1.91 1.25 10.28
CA ALA A 155 1.09 2.25 10.98
C ALA A 155 0.19 1.63 12.05
N SER A 156 -0.32 2.49 12.96
CA SER A 156 -1.38 2.14 13.89
C SER A 156 -2.77 2.56 13.37
N GLY A 157 -3.85 2.07 14.00
CA GLY A 157 -5.19 2.52 13.66
C GLY A 157 -6.23 1.40 13.52
N TYR A 158 -7.10 1.52 12.52
CA TYR A 158 -8.10 0.48 12.25
C TYR A 158 -8.42 0.33 10.77
N ILE A 159 -8.76 -0.90 10.39
CA ILE A 159 -9.37 -1.21 9.10
C ILE A 159 -10.63 -2.01 9.38
N ASN A 160 -11.78 -1.53 8.89
CA ASN A 160 -13.11 -2.11 9.09
C ASN A 160 -13.43 -2.43 10.57
N PRO A 161 -13.55 -1.41 11.45
CA PRO A 161 -13.75 -1.64 12.88
C PRO A 161 -15.17 -2.06 13.27
N SER A 162 -16.12 -2.12 12.32
CA SER A 162 -17.53 -2.44 12.58
C SER A 162 -17.93 -3.82 12.06
N SER A 163 -18.65 -4.59 12.88
CA SER A 163 -19.07 -5.98 12.60
C SER A 163 -20.13 -6.13 11.50
N ASN A 164 -20.62 -5.04 10.93
CA ASN A 164 -21.85 -5.06 10.14
C ASN A 164 -21.65 -5.31 8.64
N SER A 165 -20.43 -5.48 8.16
CA SER A 165 -20.25 -5.48 6.72
C SER A 165 -19.98 -6.84 6.08
N GLY A 166 -19.59 -7.87 6.83
CA GLY A 166 -19.23 -9.17 6.22
C GLY A 166 -18.17 -9.03 5.13
N LEU A 167 -17.54 -7.84 5.05
CA LEU A 167 -16.61 -7.45 4.03
C LEU A 167 -15.17 -7.64 4.52
N HIS A 168 -14.32 -7.84 3.61
CA HIS A 168 -12.91 -8.17 3.76
C HIS A 168 -12.10 -6.92 4.08
N ASP A 169 -10.98 -7.06 4.79
CA ASP A 169 -10.34 -5.91 5.38
C ASP A 169 -9.04 -5.52 4.74
N VAL A 170 -8.17 -6.50 4.51
CA VAL A 170 -6.87 -6.25 3.86
C VAL A 170 -6.61 -7.34 2.84
N ILE A 171 -6.54 -6.93 1.59
CA ILE A 171 -6.37 -7.80 0.43
C ILE A 171 -5.09 -7.40 -0.30
N GLY A 172 -4.16 -8.34 -0.46
CA GLY A 172 -2.89 -8.09 -1.15
C GLY A 172 -3.05 -7.81 -2.64
N GLY A 173 -4.03 -8.41 -3.29
CA GLY A 173 -4.33 -8.24 -4.72
C GLY A 173 -5.49 -7.28 -5.01
N SER A 174 -6.14 -7.49 -6.16
CA SER A 174 -7.21 -6.63 -6.70
C SER A 174 -8.61 -7.07 -6.25
N TYR A 175 -9.56 -6.13 -6.33
CA TYR A 175 -10.99 -6.41 -6.27
C TYR A 175 -11.54 -6.62 -7.68
N GLN A 176 -12.04 -7.80 -7.97
CA GLN A 176 -12.57 -8.21 -9.30
C GLN A 176 -11.60 -7.93 -10.45
N GLY A 177 -10.29 -8.05 -10.20
CA GLY A 177 -9.21 -7.92 -11.15
C GLY A 177 -8.07 -8.86 -10.78
N SER A 178 -7.16 -9.12 -11.69
CA SER A 178 -6.03 -10.02 -11.50
C SER A 178 -4.76 -9.26 -11.12
N VAL A 179 -3.76 -10.01 -10.64
CA VAL A 179 -2.37 -9.55 -10.52
C VAL A 179 -1.53 -10.47 -11.41
N GLU A 180 -0.82 -9.91 -12.39
CA GLU A 180 -0.04 -10.72 -13.35
C GLU A 180 1.21 -11.34 -12.72
N GLY A 181 1.84 -10.63 -11.80
CA GLY A 181 3.04 -11.05 -11.07
C GLY A 181 2.76 -11.37 -9.62
N ASP A 182 3.69 -10.96 -8.75
CA ASP A 182 3.68 -11.26 -7.33
C ASP A 182 2.77 -10.30 -6.55
N THR A 183 2.21 -10.81 -5.44
CA THR A 183 1.57 -10.00 -4.40
C THR A 183 2.39 -10.06 -3.10
N TYR A 184 2.61 -8.91 -2.48
CA TYR A 184 3.26 -8.78 -1.19
C TYR A 184 2.42 -7.92 -0.26
N LEU A 185 2.06 -8.47 0.89
CA LEU A 185 1.32 -7.79 1.94
C LEU A 185 2.02 -8.01 3.28
N GLU A 186 2.42 -6.93 3.95
CA GLU A 186 3.03 -6.96 5.27
C GLU A 186 2.23 -6.11 6.25
N ILE A 187 1.88 -6.66 7.41
CA ILE A 187 1.17 -5.98 8.48
C ILE A 187 1.96 -6.17 9.77
N THR A 188 2.68 -5.13 10.18
CA THR A 188 3.55 -5.11 11.38
C THR A 188 3.12 -4.03 12.38
N GLY A 189 2.10 -3.23 12.04
CA GLY A 189 1.58 -2.16 12.86
C GLY A 189 0.63 -2.63 13.96
N ASP A 190 0.04 -1.67 14.68
CA ASP A 190 -1.02 -1.89 15.67
C ASP A 190 -2.37 -1.61 15.01
N ILE A 191 -2.84 -2.54 14.17
CA ILE A 191 -4.09 -2.39 13.42
C ILE A 191 -5.22 -3.14 14.07
N ARG A 192 -6.24 -2.39 14.51
CA ARG A 192 -7.49 -2.98 14.98
C ARG A 192 -8.29 -3.48 13.78
N MET A 193 -8.56 -4.78 13.78
CA MET A 193 -9.48 -5.46 12.87
C MET A 193 -10.50 -6.22 13.70
N GLN A 194 -11.73 -6.30 13.24
CA GLN A 194 -12.76 -7.01 13.98
C GLN A 194 -12.79 -8.51 13.62
N GLY A 195 -13.28 -9.34 14.53
CA GLY A 195 -13.45 -10.78 14.27
C GLY A 195 -14.39 -11.05 13.10
N GLY A 196 -14.03 -11.99 12.26
CA GLY A 196 -14.75 -12.31 11.03
C GLY A 196 -14.29 -11.54 9.79
N ASN A 197 -13.34 -10.65 9.96
CA ASN A 197 -12.65 -9.95 8.90
C ASN A 197 -11.58 -10.83 8.25
N HIS A 198 -11.22 -10.54 7.01
CA HIS A 198 -10.33 -11.39 6.24
C HIS A 198 -9.05 -10.63 5.85
N VAL A 199 -7.91 -11.26 6.09
CA VAL A 199 -6.60 -10.84 5.56
C VAL A 199 -6.13 -11.89 4.57
N ASN A 200 -5.85 -11.45 3.34
CA ASN A 200 -5.61 -12.34 2.22
C ASN A 200 -4.53 -11.75 1.29
N PRO A 201 -3.46 -12.47 0.95
CA PRO A 201 -2.46 -11.99 0.00
C PRO A 201 -2.91 -12.07 -1.46
N GLY A 202 -3.98 -12.82 -1.78
CA GLY A 202 -4.51 -12.99 -3.14
C GLY A 202 -5.45 -11.88 -3.58
N CYS A 203 -6.17 -12.13 -4.67
CA CYS A 203 -7.23 -11.27 -5.18
C CYS A 203 -8.60 -11.64 -4.62
N MET A 204 -9.55 -10.75 -4.83
CA MET A 204 -10.93 -10.93 -4.41
C MET A 204 -11.88 -10.97 -5.60
N THR A 205 -12.73 -12.01 -5.68
CA THR A 205 -13.67 -12.22 -6.80
C THR A 205 -14.97 -11.44 -6.65
N GLY A 206 -15.39 -11.15 -5.41
CA GLY A 206 -16.63 -10.44 -5.10
C GLY A 206 -16.63 -9.95 -3.66
N ASP A 207 -17.67 -9.29 -3.24
CA ASP A 207 -17.80 -8.74 -1.87
C ASP A 207 -18.41 -9.74 -0.87
N GLY A 208 -18.55 -11.02 -1.26
CA GLY A 208 -19.17 -12.05 -0.43
C GLY A 208 -20.71 -11.95 -0.36
N SER A 209 -21.32 -11.00 -1.07
CA SER A 209 -22.75 -10.98 -1.22
C SER A 209 -23.17 -12.14 -2.14
N SER A 210 -24.12 -12.95 -1.71
CA SER A 210 -24.48 -14.25 -2.29
C SER A 210 -24.96 -14.25 -3.76
N GLY A 211 -24.87 -13.14 -4.45
CA GLY A 211 -25.22 -12.95 -5.87
C GLY A 211 -24.05 -12.74 -6.81
N ASP A 212 -22.94 -12.19 -6.32
CA ASP A 212 -21.82 -11.78 -7.16
C ASP A 212 -20.86 -12.94 -7.52
N ASP A 213 -20.77 -13.97 -6.68
CA ASP A 213 -19.82 -15.07 -6.86
C ASP A 213 -20.06 -15.94 -8.10
N LYS A 214 -21.30 -15.97 -8.61
CA LYS A 214 -21.66 -16.80 -9.77
C LYS A 214 -21.29 -16.16 -11.12
N ASN A 215 -21.11 -14.85 -11.15
CA ASN A 215 -20.75 -14.07 -12.35
C ASN A 215 -19.42 -13.32 -12.21
N SER A 216 -18.67 -13.62 -11.16
CA SER A 216 -17.36 -13.00 -10.96
C SER A 216 -16.40 -13.43 -12.05
N PRO A 217 -15.59 -12.50 -12.58
CA PRO A 217 -14.57 -12.87 -13.55
C PRO A 217 -13.57 -13.84 -12.92
N ASP A 218 -13.01 -14.73 -13.73
CA ASP A 218 -11.87 -15.54 -13.33
C ASP A 218 -10.69 -14.61 -13.01
N VAL A 219 -10.41 -14.40 -11.73
CA VAL A 219 -9.30 -13.59 -11.25
C VAL A 219 -8.19 -14.48 -10.74
N TYR A 220 -6.95 -14.02 -10.93
CA TYR A 220 -5.77 -14.80 -10.56
C TYR A 220 -4.66 -13.92 -10.01
N VAL A 221 -3.73 -14.56 -9.28
CA VAL A 221 -2.38 -14.09 -9.03
C VAL A 221 -1.42 -14.95 -9.85
N GLY A 222 -0.73 -14.34 -10.81
CA GLY A 222 0.14 -15.03 -11.75
C GLY A 222 1.47 -15.48 -11.16
N GLY A 223 1.99 -14.71 -10.21
CA GLY A 223 3.21 -14.97 -9.46
C GLY A 223 2.97 -15.53 -8.07
N ASN A 224 3.93 -15.28 -7.16
CA ASN A 224 3.84 -15.71 -5.77
C ASN A 224 2.99 -14.74 -4.95
N ALA A 225 2.34 -15.24 -3.91
CA ALA A 225 1.61 -14.43 -2.95
C ALA A 225 2.25 -14.57 -1.56
N THR A 226 2.65 -13.44 -0.98
CA THR A 226 3.29 -13.39 0.33
C THR A 226 2.48 -12.54 1.29
N LEU A 227 2.18 -13.09 2.46
CA LEU A 227 1.64 -12.38 3.61
C LEU A 227 2.61 -12.51 4.78
N ILE A 228 3.05 -11.38 5.31
CA ILE A 228 3.70 -11.29 6.63
C ILE A 228 2.69 -10.64 7.57
N TYR A 229 2.26 -11.37 8.59
CA TYR A 229 1.31 -10.91 9.58
C TYR A 229 1.93 -10.93 10.97
N ASP A 230 2.35 -9.78 11.45
CA ASP A 230 2.93 -9.51 12.76
C ASP A 230 2.21 -8.33 13.44
N ASN A 231 0.88 -8.37 13.40
CA ASN A 231 0.03 -7.32 13.92
C ASN A 231 0.16 -7.21 15.45
N LYS A 232 0.58 -6.06 15.94
CA LYS A 232 0.77 -5.77 17.37
C LYS A 232 -0.54 -5.65 18.16
N ASN A 233 -1.69 -5.55 17.47
CA ASN A 233 -2.99 -5.44 18.13
C ASN A 233 -3.47 -6.79 18.67
N SER A 234 -3.38 -6.99 19.96
CA SER A 234 -3.78 -8.24 20.62
C SER A 234 -5.29 -8.55 20.54
N LYS A 235 -6.10 -7.58 20.15
CA LYS A 235 -7.56 -7.73 19.98
C LYS A 235 -7.96 -7.96 18.51
N ALA A 236 -7.01 -7.86 17.59
CA ALA A 236 -7.25 -8.19 16.21
C ALA A 236 -7.43 -9.71 16.07
N SER A 237 -8.51 -10.13 15.45
CA SER A 237 -8.83 -11.54 15.25
C SER A 237 -9.34 -11.79 13.82
N PRO A 238 -8.59 -11.39 12.79
CA PRO A 238 -9.01 -11.64 11.41
C PRO A 238 -8.92 -13.12 11.07
N ALA A 239 -9.72 -13.58 10.11
CA ALA A 239 -9.48 -14.82 9.41
C ALA A 239 -8.33 -14.60 8.41
N ILE A 240 -7.25 -15.37 8.52
CA ILE A 240 -6.16 -15.34 7.55
C ILE A 240 -6.47 -16.39 6.48
N GLU A 241 -6.57 -15.93 5.24
CA GLU A 241 -6.89 -16.78 4.10
C GLU A 241 -5.73 -16.79 3.10
N GLY A 242 -5.42 -17.96 2.55
CA GLY A 242 -4.42 -18.07 1.48
C GLY A 242 -4.95 -17.52 0.15
N THR A 243 -6.27 -17.74 -0.08
CA THR A 243 -6.97 -17.24 -1.27
C THR A 243 -8.43 -17.00 -0.93
N ASN A 244 -9.05 -16.01 -1.54
CA ASN A 244 -10.49 -15.77 -1.43
C ASN A 244 -11.18 -15.94 -2.79
N GLY A 245 -11.21 -17.18 -3.28
CA GLY A 245 -11.86 -17.52 -4.55
C GLY A 245 -11.03 -17.21 -5.80
N CYS A 246 -9.87 -16.57 -5.71
CA CYS A 246 -8.99 -16.36 -6.86
C CYS A 246 -8.10 -17.58 -7.12
N GLU A 247 -7.68 -17.73 -8.38
CA GLU A 247 -6.68 -18.71 -8.79
C GLU A 247 -5.28 -18.26 -8.37
N MET A 248 -4.51 -19.16 -7.73
CA MET A 248 -3.10 -18.91 -7.41
C MET A 248 -2.24 -19.73 -8.35
N ARG A 249 -1.41 -19.08 -9.17
CA ARG A 249 -0.52 -19.74 -10.16
C ARG A 249 0.88 -19.94 -9.63
N GLY A 250 1.31 -19.11 -8.68
CA GLY A 250 2.58 -19.25 -7.95
C GLY A 250 2.40 -19.76 -6.53
N ASN A 251 3.47 -19.70 -5.75
CA ASN A 251 3.50 -20.16 -4.36
C ASN A 251 2.78 -19.19 -3.43
N VAL A 252 2.18 -19.71 -2.37
CA VAL A 252 1.59 -18.91 -1.29
C VAL A 252 2.44 -19.08 -0.04
N THR A 253 2.93 -17.97 0.49
CA THR A 253 3.68 -17.92 1.76
C THR A 253 2.89 -17.10 2.78
N LEU A 254 2.55 -17.72 3.91
CA LEU A 254 1.97 -17.06 5.06
C LEU A 254 2.96 -17.13 6.21
N ASP A 255 3.54 -15.99 6.58
CA ASP A 255 4.41 -15.82 7.73
C ASP A 255 3.62 -15.12 8.84
N ILE A 256 3.16 -15.89 9.82
CA ILE A 256 2.30 -15.41 10.89
C ILE A 256 3.11 -15.42 12.19
N ARG A 257 3.45 -14.25 12.71
CA ARG A 257 4.38 -14.09 13.83
C ARG A 257 3.73 -13.68 15.13
N ALA A 258 2.68 -12.85 15.06
CA ALA A 258 1.97 -12.37 16.25
C ALA A 258 0.53 -11.95 15.89
N GLY A 259 -0.25 -11.69 16.93
CA GLY A 259 -1.63 -11.23 16.81
C GLY A 259 -2.63 -12.22 17.34
N GLY A 260 -3.78 -11.73 17.74
CA GLY A 260 -4.84 -12.47 18.43
C GLY A 260 -5.36 -13.73 17.74
N TYR A 261 -6.57 -14.06 18.00
CA TYR A 261 -7.23 -15.27 17.47
C TYR A 261 -7.25 -15.24 15.94
N TRP A 262 -6.65 -16.22 15.28
CA TRP A 262 -6.72 -16.37 13.83
C TRP A 262 -7.34 -17.72 13.45
N ALA A 263 -8.16 -17.71 12.43
CA ALA A 263 -8.65 -18.93 11.79
C ALA A 263 -7.96 -19.04 10.43
N LEU A 264 -7.15 -20.07 10.25
CA LEU A 264 -6.57 -20.37 8.95
C LEU A 264 -7.64 -21.03 8.07
N SER A 265 -8.11 -20.32 7.05
CA SER A 265 -9.01 -20.86 6.04
C SER A 265 -8.30 -20.97 4.70
N VAL A 266 -8.14 -22.18 4.20
CA VAL A 266 -7.63 -22.43 2.85
C VAL A 266 -8.81 -22.81 1.98
N ARG A 267 -9.52 -21.85 1.40
CA ARG A 267 -10.55 -22.13 0.39
C ARG A 267 -9.85 -22.46 -0.93
N LYS A 268 -9.98 -23.72 -1.35
CA LYS A 268 -9.37 -24.22 -2.57
C LYS A 268 -10.17 -23.85 -3.82
N LYS A 269 -9.58 -23.09 -4.74
CA LYS A 269 -9.58 -23.43 -6.16
C LYS A 269 -8.13 -23.57 -6.58
N LEU A 270 -7.50 -24.67 -6.16
CA LEU A 270 -6.12 -25.00 -6.52
C LEU A 270 -6.13 -25.76 -7.86
N LEU A 271 -5.86 -25.10 -8.94
CA LEU A 271 -5.45 -25.73 -10.21
C LEU A 271 -3.94 -25.67 -10.29
N ILE A 272 -3.32 -26.87 -10.16
CA ILE A 272 -1.94 -27.21 -10.50
C ILE A 272 -0.84 -26.60 -9.60
N HIS A 273 -0.44 -27.36 -8.57
CA HIS A 273 0.84 -27.31 -7.82
C HIS A 273 1.42 -25.99 -7.30
N PRO A 274 0.71 -25.05 -6.67
CA PRO A 274 1.40 -24.11 -5.82
C PRO A 274 1.86 -24.83 -4.55
N SER A 275 3.13 -24.66 -4.15
CA SER A 275 3.53 -24.98 -2.80
C SER A 275 2.91 -23.96 -1.84
N PHE A 276 2.37 -24.45 -0.75
CA PHE A 276 1.78 -23.63 0.30
C PHE A 276 2.67 -23.74 1.53
N THR A 277 3.28 -22.64 1.93
CA THR A 277 4.15 -22.57 3.10
C THR A 277 3.48 -21.75 4.19
N VAL A 278 3.26 -22.33 5.35
CA VAL A 278 2.82 -21.60 6.55
C VAL A 278 3.93 -21.66 7.57
N ILE A 279 4.42 -20.50 7.98
CA ILE A 279 5.37 -20.33 9.06
C ILE A 279 4.61 -19.70 10.22
N CYS A 280 4.46 -20.45 11.32
CA CYS A 280 3.90 -19.91 12.56
C CYS A 280 5.03 -19.84 13.58
N ILE A 281 5.31 -18.67 14.08
CA ILE A 281 6.25 -18.44 15.18
C ILE A 281 5.40 -18.10 16.43
N SER A 282 5.44 -18.96 17.43
CA SER A 282 4.77 -18.77 18.72
C SER A 282 5.65 -17.98 19.68
#